data_6c93a3f47d5768e2ebaac819f0f2e5f1
#
_entry.id   6c93a3f47d5768e2ebaac819f0f2e5f1
#
_cell.length_a   1.000
_cell.length_b   1.000
_cell.length_c   1.000
_cell.angle_alpha   90.00
_cell.angle_beta   90.00
_cell.angle_gamma   90.00
#
_symmetry.space_group_name_H-M   'P 1'
#
loop_
_entity.id
_entity.type
_entity.pdbx_description
1 polymer ?
#
loop_
_entity_poly.entity_id
_entity_poly.type
_entity_poly.pdbx_seq_one_letter_code
_entity_poly.pdbx_strand_id
1 'polypeptide(L)'
;MTVRTLVLLRHAKAETPGELPDFERRLTEKGDADADAAGSWLADERLRPDLVLCSSARRTRQTWQGVSVALAQADPEARSPEVHYEQRLYDGGRTEVIDLLRAVPDSVRTVLVIGHNPTMSDVSILLRPYDAEAQLTALRTAGLAVHRAERPWSGTEPFSMPLIIEHTARG
;
A
#
# COMPACT_ATOMS: atom_id res chain seq x y z
N MET A 1 -3.77 21.81 -11.62
CA MET A 1 -4.12 21.05 -10.39
C MET A 1 -3.12 19.95 -10.18
N THR A 2 -2.82 19.67 -8.93
CA THR A 2 -1.82 18.66 -8.59
C THR A 2 -2.44 17.28 -8.53
N VAL A 3 -1.91 16.35 -9.32
CA VAL A 3 -2.30 14.94 -9.27
C VAL A 3 -1.67 14.28 -8.04
N ARG A 4 -2.48 13.54 -7.30
CA ARG A 4 -2.03 12.71 -6.18
C ARG A 4 -2.28 11.24 -6.48
N THR A 5 -1.30 10.42 -6.15
CA THR A 5 -1.34 8.98 -6.39
C THR A 5 -1.27 8.24 -5.08
N LEU A 6 -2.23 7.35 -4.87
CA LEU A 6 -2.28 6.43 -3.73
C LEU A 6 -2.02 5.02 -4.22
N VAL A 7 -1.04 4.36 -3.63
CA VAL A 7 -0.80 2.92 -3.83
C VAL A 7 -1.17 2.19 -2.55
N LEU A 8 -2.13 1.30 -2.64
CA LEU A 8 -2.51 0.40 -1.55
C LEU A 8 -1.84 -0.95 -1.81
N LEU A 9 -1.09 -1.45 -0.84
CA LEU A 9 -0.38 -2.72 -0.93
C LEU A 9 -0.76 -3.61 0.26
N ARG A 10 -1.37 -4.76 -0.03
CA ARG A 10 -1.52 -5.80 0.98
C ARG A 10 -0.17 -6.48 1.20
N HIS A 11 0.21 -6.72 2.45
CA HIS A 11 1.47 -7.40 2.77
C HIS A 11 1.65 -8.69 1.95
N ALA A 12 2.90 -9.07 1.70
CA ALA A 12 3.25 -10.30 1.00
C ALA A 12 2.96 -11.55 1.85
N LYS A 13 3.14 -12.72 1.29
CA LYS A 13 2.77 -13.98 1.94
C LYS A 13 3.52 -14.17 3.27
N ALA A 14 2.74 -14.34 4.33
CA ALA A 14 3.25 -14.58 5.67
C ALA A 14 3.08 -16.05 6.07
N GLU A 15 3.89 -16.48 7.05
CA GLU A 15 3.75 -17.80 7.66
C GLU A 15 2.35 -17.98 8.26
N THR A 16 1.87 -19.22 8.28
CA THR A 16 0.59 -19.55 8.91
C THR A 16 0.64 -19.27 10.41
N PRO A 17 -0.50 -18.96 11.05
CA PRO A 17 -0.55 -18.80 12.48
C PRO A 17 0.02 -20.04 13.21
N GLY A 18 0.89 -19.80 14.18
CA GLY A 18 1.55 -20.83 14.96
C GLY A 18 1.72 -20.36 16.41
N GLU A 19 2.88 -20.61 17.01
CA GLU A 19 3.17 -20.24 18.39
C GLU A 19 3.40 -18.73 18.57
N LEU A 20 3.84 -18.03 17.51
CA LEU A 20 4.06 -16.58 17.58
C LEU A 20 2.73 -15.81 17.61
N PRO A 21 2.67 -14.70 18.36
CA PRO A 21 1.55 -13.78 18.24
C PRO A 21 1.37 -13.30 16.79
N ASP A 22 0.14 -13.02 16.39
CA ASP A 22 -0.16 -12.56 15.02
C ASP A 22 0.72 -11.39 14.57
N PHE A 23 0.96 -10.43 15.46
CA PHE A 23 1.80 -9.26 15.21
C PHE A 23 3.23 -9.63 14.80
N GLU A 24 3.75 -10.76 15.28
CA GLU A 24 5.13 -11.24 15.04
C GLU A 24 5.24 -12.25 13.90
N ARG A 25 4.15 -12.59 13.22
CA ARG A 25 4.23 -13.49 12.06
C ARG A 25 5.08 -12.85 10.96
N ARG A 26 6.04 -13.60 10.45
CA ARG A 26 6.98 -13.14 9.42
C ARG A 26 6.57 -13.58 8.03
N LEU A 27 7.15 -12.96 7.01
CA LEU A 27 7.00 -13.40 5.64
C LEU A 27 7.64 -14.78 5.44
N THR A 28 7.09 -15.54 4.48
CA THR A 28 7.75 -16.71 3.92
C THR A 28 8.83 -16.28 2.93
N GLU A 29 9.70 -17.22 2.50
CA GLU A 29 10.67 -16.96 1.41
C GLU A 29 9.95 -16.48 0.14
N LYS A 30 8.81 -17.07 -0.19
CA LYS A 30 7.97 -16.62 -1.30
C LYS A 30 7.47 -15.19 -1.07
N GLY A 31 7.07 -14.86 0.16
CA GLY A 31 6.64 -13.51 0.51
C GLY A 31 7.76 -12.50 0.34
N ASP A 32 8.99 -12.82 0.72
CA ASP A 32 10.15 -11.96 0.51
C ASP A 32 10.40 -11.71 -0.98
N ALA A 33 10.31 -12.75 -1.82
CA ALA A 33 10.45 -12.62 -3.26
C ALA A 33 9.32 -11.79 -3.90
N ASP A 34 8.09 -11.97 -3.42
CA ASP A 34 6.93 -11.20 -3.90
C ASP A 34 7.04 -9.71 -3.49
N ALA A 35 7.58 -9.41 -2.30
CA ALA A 35 7.81 -8.04 -1.85
C ALA A 35 8.86 -7.34 -2.72
N ASP A 36 9.95 -8.03 -3.05
CA ASP A 36 10.96 -7.53 -3.99
C ASP A 36 10.35 -7.24 -5.36
N ALA A 37 9.54 -8.16 -5.87
CA ALA A 37 8.83 -8.00 -7.14
C ALA A 37 7.87 -6.81 -7.11
N ALA A 38 7.20 -6.54 -5.98
CA ALA A 38 6.34 -5.37 -5.83
C ALA A 38 7.15 -4.07 -5.94
N GLY A 39 8.32 -4.01 -5.31
CA GLY A 39 9.22 -2.86 -5.43
C GLY A 39 9.73 -2.64 -6.86
N SER A 40 10.12 -3.71 -7.54
CA SER A 40 10.53 -3.64 -8.94
C SER A 40 9.41 -3.15 -9.85
N TRP A 41 8.19 -3.64 -9.63
CA TRP A 41 7.02 -3.18 -10.38
C TRP A 41 6.73 -1.70 -10.15
N LEU A 42 6.80 -1.23 -8.90
CA LEU A 42 6.62 0.19 -8.58
C LEU A 42 7.66 1.07 -9.30
N ALA A 43 8.91 0.62 -9.37
CA ALA A 43 9.96 1.33 -10.09
C ALA A 43 9.67 1.39 -11.60
N ASP A 44 9.28 0.27 -12.20
CA ASP A 44 8.96 0.17 -13.63
C ASP A 44 7.77 1.06 -14.01
N GLU A 45 6.76 1.13 -13.15
CA GLU A 45 5.58 1.98 -13.34
C GLU A 45 5.82 3.44 -12.94
N ARG A 46 7.01 3.80 -12.47
CA ARG A 46 7.37 5.14 -11.99
C ARG A 46 6.48 5.62 -10.84
N LEU A 47 6.16 4.70 -9.94
CA LEU A 47 5.32 4.93 -8.77
C LEU A 47 6.13 4.98 -7.46
N ARG A 48 7.24 5.70 -7.47
CA ARG A 48 8.04 5.88 -6.26
C ARG A 48 7.28 6.70 -5.22
N PRO A 49 7.12 6.19 -4.00
CA PRO A 49 6.43 6.97 -2.97
C PRO A 49 7.30 8.10 -2.43
N ASP A 50 6.66 9.22 -2.09
CA ASP A 50 7.25 10.27 -1.26
C ASP A 50 7.08 9.97 0.21
N LEU A 51 5.97 9.33 0.56
CA LEU A 51 5.59 8.93 1.91
C LEU A 51 5.11 7.48 1.91
N VAL A 52 5.56 6.72 2.90
CA VAL A 52 5.10 5.36 3.16
C VAL A 52 4.42 5.32 4.52
N LEU A 53 3.17 4.85 4.55
CA LEU A 53 2.42 4.55 5.75
C LEU A 53 2.34 3.02 5.87
N CYS A 54 3.03 2.45 6.82
CA CYS A 54 3.18 1.00 6.96
C CYS A 54 2.63 0.54 8.32
N SER A 55 1.79 -0.49 8.30
CA SER A 55 1.40 -1.15 9.54
C SER A 55 2.64 -1.60 10.33
N SER A 56 2.59 -1.47 11.64
CA SER A 56 3.71 -1.85 12.52
C SER A 56 3.90 -3.37 12.68
N ALA A 57 3.00 -4.20 12.17
CA ALA A 57 3.17 -5.65 12.19
C ALA A 57 4.45 -6.09 11.45
N ARG A 58 5.04 -7.19 11.89
CA ARG A 58 6.30 -7.68 11.31
C ARG A 58 6.19 -7.94 9.80
N ARG A 59 5.12 -8.61 9.35
CA ARG A 59 4.93 -8.95 7.93
C ARG A 59 4.80 -7.73 7.02
N THR A 60 4.20 -6.66 7.49
CA THR A 60 4.12 -5.40 6.72
C THR A 60 5.45 -4.66 6.70
N ARG A 61 6.18 -4.64 7.81
CA ARG A 61 7.53 -4.06 7.87
C ARG A 61 8.51 -4.81 6.94
N GLN A 62 8.42 -6.14 6.90
CA GLN A 62 9.23 -6.95 6.00
C GLN A 62 8.84 -6.75 4.53
N THR A 63 7.55 -6.58 4.25
CA THR A 63 7.09 -6.23 2.90
C THR A 63 7.70 -4.90 2.45
N TRP A 64 7.66 -3.87 3.32
CA TRP A 64 8.30 -2.60 3.01
C TRP A 64 9.81 -2.74 2.79
N GLN A 65 10.49 -3.53 3.60
CA GLN A 65 11.93 -3.78 3.45
C GLN A 65 12.26 -4.31 2.06
N GLY A 66 11.54 -5.32 1.58
CA GLY A 66 11.72 -5.87 0.23
C GLY A 66 11.44 -4.83 -0.86
N VAL A 67 10.35 -4.11 -0.74
CA VAL A 67 9.99 -3.02 -1.66
C VAL A 67 11.08 -1.95 -1.69
N SER A 68 11.57 -1.51 -0.53
CA SER A 68 12.56 -0.44 -0.42
C SER A 68 13.91 -0.82 -1.04
N VAL A 69 14.34 -2.06 -0.85
CA VAL A 69 15.58 -2.57 -1.46
C VAL A 69 15.47 -2.58 -2.98
N ALA A 70 14.36 -3.08 -3.52
CA ALA A 70 14.14 -3.11 -4.97
C ALA A 70 14.08 -1.71 -5.58
N LEU A 71 13.41 -0.77 -4.91
CA LEU A 71 13.38 0.64 -5.34
C LEU A 71 14.77 1.26 -5.35
N ALA A 72 15.59 1.01 -4.33
CA ALA A 72 16.95 1.52 -4.25
C ALA A 72 17.88 0.90 -5.32
N GLN A 73 17.70 -0.38 -5.61
CA GLN A 73 18.47 -1.06 -6.67
C GLN A 73 18.13 -0.52 -8.06
N ALA A 74 16.86 -0.19 -8.29
CA ALA A 74 16.40 0.34 -9.57
C ALA A 74 16.92 1.77 -9.84
N ASP A 75 17.06 2.58 -8.82
CA ASP A 75 17.65 3.92 -8.91
C ASP A 75 18.30 4.30 -7.57
N PRO A 76 19.64 4.04 -7.43
CA PRO A 76 20.36 4.34 -6.19
C PRO A 76 20.44 5.83 -5.86
N GLU A 77 20.26 6.71 -6.84
CA GLU A 77 20.33 8.16 -6.66
C GLU A 77 18.97 8.78 -6.29
N ALA A 78 17.87 8.00 -6.37
CA ALA A 78 16.55 8.50 -6.02
C ALA A 78 16.44 8.80 -4.53
N ARG A 79 15.70 9.88 -4.21
CA ARG A 79 15.43 10.25 -2.83
C ARG A 79 14.63 9.15 -2.13
N SER A 80 15.05 8.78 -0.92
CA SER A 80 14.31 7.86 -0.08
C SER A 80 13.02 8.50 0.44
N PRO A 81 11.92 7.77 0.50
CA PRO A 81 10.67 8.28 1.05
C PRO A 81 10.77 8.45 2.57
N GLU A 82 9.91 9.30 3.11
CA GLU A 82 9.62 9.31 4.54
C GLU A 82 8.77 8.08 4.87
N VAL A 83 9.08 7.40 5.98
CA VAL A 83 8.38 6.17 6.39
C VAL A 83 7.81 6.33 7.79
N HIS A 84 6.49 6.13 7.92
CA HIS A 84 5.80 6.11 9.21
C HIS A 84 5.22 4.72 9.45
N TYR A 85 5.57 4.12 10.59
CA TYR A 85 4.95 2.88 11.06
C TYR A 85 3.76 3.23 11.95
N GLU A 86 2.59 2.76 11.55
CA GLU A 86 1.31 3.16 12.14
C GLU A 86 0.59 1.96 12.75
N GLN A 87 0.42 1.99 14.08
CA GLN A 87 -0.33 0.95 14.79
C GLN A 87 -1.79 0.91 14.34
N ARG A 88 -2.36 2.06 13.97
CA ARG A 88 -3.74 2.16 13.46
C ARG A 88 -3.96 1.37 12.17
N LEU A 89 -2.92 1.12 11.38
CA LEU A 89 -3.01 0.26 10.20
C LEU A 89 -3.06 -1.22 10.55
N TYR A 90 -2.66 -1.59 11.76
CA TYR A 90 -2.78 -2.95 12.29
C TYR A 90 -4.13 -3.18 12.98
N ASP A 91 -4.49 -2.29 13.90
CA ASP A 91 -5.67 -2.43 14.77
C ASP A 91 -6.95 -1.87 14.15
N GLY A 92 -6.83 -0.89 13.27
CA GLY A 92 -7.96 -0.14 12.71
C GLY A 92 -8.48 -0.73 11.40
N GLY A 93 -9.53 -0.10 10.90
CA GLY A 93 -10.15 -0.42 9.63
C GLY A 93 -10.03 0.72 8.61
N ARG A 94 -10.95 0.75 7.67
CA ARG A 94 -10.96 1.75 6.58
C ARG A 94 -11.03 3.19 7.07
N THR A 95 -11.74 3.46 8.15
CA THR A 95 -11.85 4.82 8.72
C THR A 95 -10.50 5.36 9.13
N GLU A 96 -9.69 4.55 9.80
CA GLU A 96 -8.34 4.94 10.24
C GLU A 96 -7.42 5.20 9.05
N VAL A 97 -7.53 4.42 7.97
CA VAL A 97 -6.77 4.66 6.75
C VAL A 97 -7.16 5.99 6.11
N ILE A 98 -8.46 6.26 5.98
CA ILE A 98 -8.94 7.53 5.42
C ILE A 98 -8.46 8.72 6.27
N ASP A 99 -8.53 8.61 7.59
CA ASP A 99 -8.05 9.66 8.49
C ASP A 99 -6.54 9.92 8.34
N LEU A 100 -5.74 8.87 8.22
CA LEU A 100 -4.31 8.98 7.94
C LEU A 100 -4.04 9.69 6.61
N LEU A 101 -4.78 9.34 5.56
CA LEU A 101 -4.62 9.97 4.25
C LEU A 101 -5.00 11.45 4.28
N ARG A 102 -6.08 11.81 4.98
CA ARG A 102 -6.50 13.22 5.13
C ARG A 102 -5.47 14.09 5.83
N ALA A 103 -4.63 13.50 6.68
CA ALA A 103 -3.58 14.20 7.40
C ALA A 103 -2.27 14.34 6.62
N VAL A 104 -2.15 13.73 5.45
CA VAL A 104 -0.94 13.80 4.61
C VAL A 104 -0.74 15.23 4.11
N PRO A 105 0.49 15.80 4.24
CA PRO A 105 0.79 17.13 3.73
C PRO A 105 0.57 17.26 2.21
N ASP A 106 0.12 18.41 1.76
CA ASP A 106 -0.14 18.69 0.34
C ASP A 106 1.11 18.61 -0.55
N SER A 107 2.30 18.74 0.04
CA SER A 107 3.58 18.58 -0.67
C SER A 107 3.84 17.14 -1.12
N VAL A 108 3.20 16.16 -0.49
CA VAL A 108 3.33 14.74 -0.82
C VAL A 108 2.46 14.42 -2.05
N ARG A 109 3.07 13.86 -3.09
CA ARG A 109 2.36 13.51 -4.33
C ARG A 109 1.97 12.06 -4.41
N THR A 110 2.84 11.16 -3.93
CA THR A 110 2.64 9.72 -3.98
C THR A 110 2.76 9.12 -2.58
N VAL A 111 1.70 8.47 -2.14
CA VAL A 111 1.65 7.74 -0.86
C VAL A 111 1.53 6.25 -1.13
N LEU A 112 2.37 5.46 -0.47
CA LEU A 112 2.24 4.01 -0.40
C LEU A 112 1.73 3.63 0.98
N VAL A 113 0.61 2.92 1.03
CA VAL A 113 0.07 2.34 2.28
C VAL A 113 0.26 0.83 2.23
N ILE A 114 0.94 0.28 3.23
CA ILE A 114 1.13 -1.17 3.36
C ILE A 114 0.36 -1.67 4.57
N GLY A 115 -0.60 -2.53 4.32
CA GLY A 115 -1.51 -2.99 5.36
C GLY A 115 -2.03 -4.41 5.13
N HIS A 116 -3.20 -4.64 5.68
CA HIS A 116 -3.83 -5.96 5.81
C HIS A 116 -5.19 -6.01 5.14
N ASN A 117 -5.65 -7.19 4.76
CA ASN A 117 -7.04 -7.42 4.39
C ASN A 117 -7.88 -7.77 5.65
N PRO A 118 -9.16 -7.43 5.66
CA PRO A 118 -9.93 -6.85 4.54
C PRO A 118 -9.72 -5.36 4.28
N THR A 119 -9.02 -4.65 5.16
CA THR A 119 -8.93 -3.18 5.15
C THR A 119 -8.41 -2.62 3.83
N MET A 120 -7.32 -3.15 3.28
CA MET A 120 -6.75 -2.63 2.02
C MET A 120 -7.72 -2.79 0.85
N SER A 121 -8.39 -3.93 0.76
CA SER A 121 -9.42 -4.16 -0.26
C SER A 121 -10.63 -3.25 -0.07
N ASP A 122 -11.09 -3.09 1.17
CA ASP A 122 -12.23 -2.25 1.50
C ASP A 122 -11.97 -0.78 1.17
N VAL A 123 -10.78 -0.27 1.47
CA VAL A 123 -10.39 1.11 1.13
C VAL A 123 -10.34 1.30 -0.38
N SER A 124 -9.76 0.36 -1.12
CA SER A 124 -9.72 0.43 -2.58
C SER A 124 -11.12 0.50 -3.18
N ILE A 125 -12.03 -0.34 -2.70
CA ILE A 125 -13.43 -0.35 -3.14
C ILE A 125 -14.14 0.96 -2.78
N LEU A 126 -13.95 1.43 -1.54
CA LEU A 126 -14.60 2.64 -1.05
C LEU A 126 -14.22 3.89 -1.85
N LEU A 127 -12.96 3.99 -2.29
CA LEU A 127 -12.45 5.16 -3.01
C LEU A 127 -12.89 5.23 -4.47
N ARG A 128 -13.27 4.11 -5.08
CA ARG A 128 -13.70 4.09 -6.50
C ARG A 128 -15.01 4.84 -6.68
N PRO A 129 -15.17 5.58 -7.77
CA PRO A 129 -16.49 6.05 -8.18
C PRO A 129 -17.46 4.87 -8.27
N TYR A 130 -18.72 5.12 -7.92
CA TYR A 130 -19.73 4.06 -7.95
C TYR A 130 -19.92 3.52 -9.38
N ASP A 131 -19.83 2.20 -9.51
CA ASP A 131 -20.10 1.49 -10.74
C ASP A 131 -20.87 0.20 -10.39
N ALA A 132 -22.13 0.14 -10.76
CA ALA A 132 -23.02 -0.99 -10.45
C ALA A 132 -22.58 -2.29 -11.15
N GLU A 133 -21.82 -2.20 -12.23
CA GLU A 133 -21.36 -3.35 -13.01
C GLU A 133 -19.93 -3.77 -12.69
N ALA A 134 -19.23 -3.01 -11.82
CA ALA A 134 -17.85 -3.32 -11.45
C ALA A 134 -17.76 -4.66 -10.73
N GLN A 135 -16.82 -5.49 -11.16
CA GLN A 135 -16.43 -6.70 -10.43
C GLN A 135 -15.44 -6.31 -9.34
N LEU A 136 -15.86 -6.48 -8.09
CA LEU A 136 -15.05 -6.14 -6.93
C LEU A 136 -14.33 -7.38 -6.43
N THR A 137 -13.02 -7.44 -6.64
CA THR A 137 -12.18 -8.53 -6.15
C THR A 137 -11.29 -8.04 -5.01
N ALA A 138 -11.06 -8.91 -4.02
CA ALA A 138 -10.14 -8.61 -2.93
C ALA A 138 -8.68 -8.67 -3.41
N LEU A 139 -7.83 -7.82 -2.86
CA LEU A 139 -6.39 -7.89 -3.10
C LEU A 139 -5.81 -9.20 -2.55
N ARG A 140 -5.00 -9.86 -3.34
CA ARG A 140 -4.19 -10.99 -2.89
C ARG A 140 -2.99 -10.51 -2.07
N THR A 141 -2.26 -11.41 -1.42
CA THR A 141 -0.97 -11.05 -0.82
C THR A 141 -0.05 -10.45 -1.89
N ALA A 142 0.67 -9.39 -1.55
CA ALA A 142 1.44 -8.55 -2.47
C ALA A 142 0.59 -7.98 -3.63
N GLY A 143 -0.71 -7.88 -3.44
CA GLY A 143 -1.61 -7.19 -4.36
C GLY A 143 -1.54 -5.68 -4.16
N LEU A 144 -1.54 -4.95 -5.27
CA LEU A 144 -1.47 -3.50 -5.30
C LEU A 144 -2.69 -2.93 -6.02
N ALA A 145 -3.21 -1.83 -5.50
CA ALA A 145 -4.24 -1.02 -6.15
C ALA A 145 -3.75 0.43 -6.22
N VAL A 146 -3.70 0.98 -7.44
CA VAL A 146 -3.25 2.36 -7.67
C VAL A 146 -4.46 3.23 -7.94
N HIS A 147 -4.63 4.26 -7.13
CA HIS A 147 -5.69 5.27 -7.26
C HIS A 147 -5.05 6.63 -7.55
N ARG A 148 -5.75 7.45 -8.34
CA ARG A 148 -5.23 8.77 -8.72
C ARG A 148 -6.35 9.78 -8.81
N ALA A 149 -6.12 10.98 -8.29
CA ALA A 149 -7.07 12.09 -8.37
C ALA A 149 -6.37 13.45 -8.31
N GLU A 150 -7.01 14.46 -8.86
CA GLU A 150 -6.59 15.85 -8.78
C GLU A 150 -7.31 16.55 -7.62
N ARG A 151 -7.00 16.14 -6.40
CA ARG A 151 -7.57 16.75 -5.20
C ARG A 151 -6.59 16.66 -4.04
N PRO A 152 -6.68 17.55 -3.04
CA PRO A 152 -5.81 17.48 -1.86
C PRO A 152 -6.10 16.22 -1.05
N TRP A 153 -5.09 15.76 -0.29
CA TRP A 153 -5.26 14.59 0.58
C TRP A 153 -6.38 14.79 1.61
N SER A 154 -6.55 16.04 2.10
CA SER A 154 -7.65 16.38 3.03
C SER A 154 -9.05 16.16 2.42
N GLY A 155 -9.16 16.08 1.12
CA GLY A 155 -10.40 15.78 0.40
C GLY A 155 -10.63 14.30 0.12
N THR A 156 -9.83 13.41 0.70
CA THR A 156 -10.03 11.95 0.56
C THR A 156 -11.34 11.54 1.22
N GLU A 157 -12.23 10.97 0.44
CA GLU A 157 -13.57 10.56 0.88
C GLU A 157 -14.08 9.42 -0.01
N PRO A 158 -15.19 8.76 0.35
CA PRO A 158 -15.78 7.75 -0.53
C PRO A 158 -16.00 8.28 -1.95
N PHE A 159 -15.71 7.45 -2.94
CA PHE A 159 -15.89 7.74 -4.38
C PHE A 159 -14.99 8.85 -4.93
N SER A 160 -13.92 9.22 -4.22
CA SER A 160 -13.09 10.38 -4.54
C SER A 160 -11.84 10.09 -5.37
N MET A 161 -11.42 8.82 -5.46
CA MET A 161 -10.19 8.44 -6.15
C MET A 161 -10.39 7.23 -7.07
N PRO A 162 -10.48 7.46 -8.39
CA PRO A 162 -10.58 6.36 -9.35
C PRO A 162 -9.42 5.37 -9.27
N LEU A 163 -9.74 4.10 -9.42
CA LEU A 163 -8.74 3.05 -9.59
C LEU A 163 -8.14 3.14 -11.01
N ILE A 164 -6.81 3.14 -11.09
CA ILE A 164 -6.07 3.20 -12.36
C ILE A 164 -5.52 1.83 -12.74
N ILE A 165 -4.89 1.12 -11.79
CA ILE A 165 -4.23 -0.16 -12.03
C ILE A 165 -4.44 -1.06 -10.81
N GLU A 166 -4.66 -2.35 -11.06
CA GLU A 166 -4.47 -3.42 -10.08
C GLU A 166 -3.37 -4.35 -10.57
N HIS A 167 -2.53 -4.82 -9.65
CA HIS A 167 -1.45 -5.74 -9.95
C HIS A 167 -1.22 -6.67 -8.77
N THR A 168 -0.82 -7.90 -9.04
CA THR A 168 -0.37 -8.83 -8.00
C THR A 168 1.08 -9.18 -8.28
N ALA A 169 1.97 -8.79 -7.36
CA ALA A 169 3.39 -9.03 -7.52
C ALA A 169 3.75 -10.48 -7.20
N ARG A 170 4.59 -11.08 -8.06
CA ARG A 170 5.13 -12.43 -7.86
C ARG A 170 6.59 -12.44 -8.29
N GLY A 171 7.44 -12.90 -7.39
CA GLY A 171 8.87 -13.05 -7.63
C GLY A 171 9.33 -14.48 -7.78
#